data_d068059f825080315cadf75cccdeeb82
#
_entry.id   d068059f825080315cadf75cccdeeb82
#
_cell.length_a   1.000
_cell.length_b   1.000
_cell.length_c   1.000
_cell.angle_alpha   90.00
_cell.angle_beta   90.00
_cell.angle_gamma   90.00
#
_symmetry.space_group_name_H-M   'P 1'
#
loop_
_entity.id
_entity.type
_entity.pdbx_description
1 polymer ?
#
loop_
_entity_poly.entity_id
_entity_poly.type
_entity_poly.pdbx_seq_one_letter_code
_entity_poly.pdbx_strand_id
1 'polypeptide(L)'
;MADVNYFFLNVFLDFSNDLWYVVVLERQVSTLTTLENLYYGNIAPHEYEVVRGSEYDITVKLVIRHEQELSATLTEQQNAILQKIKDNHTELMNLGERDAFVRGFSLAVRLMVEAMSSEKT
;
A
#
# COMPACT_ATOMS: atom_id res chain seq x y z
N MET A 1 9.25 5.31 -32.20
CA MET A 1 9.58 5.20 -30.74
C MET A 1 10.68 6.16 -30.32
N ALA A 2 11.69 6.43 -31.13
CA ALA A 2 12.72 7.44 -30.84
C ALA A 2 12.16 8.89 -30.80
N ASP A 3 11.16 9.19 -31.61
CA ASP A 3 10.58 10.54 -31.72
C ASP A 3 9.82 11.04 -30.52
N VAL A 4 9.24 10.14 -29.75
CA VAL A 4 8.49 10.47 -28.49
C VAL A 4 9.44 10.95 -27.41
N ASN A 5 10.62 10.36 -27.29
CA ASN A 5 11.65 10.77 -26.34
C ASN A 5 12.22 12.17 -26.65
N TYR A 6 12.39 12.49 -27.95
CA TYR A 6 12.86 13.81 -28.34
C TYR A 6 11.84 14.92 -28.13
N PHE A 7 10.55 14.62 -28.32
CA PHE A 7 9.47 15.56 -28.04
C PHE A 7 9.39 15.91 -26.56
N PHE A 8 9.47 14.91 -25.69
CA PHE A 8 9.46 15.13 -24.24
C PHE A 8 10.72 15.86 -23.74
N LEU A 9 11.88 15.58 -24.30
CA LEU A 9 13.12 16.28 -23.96
C LEU A 9 13.09 17.76 -24.38
N ASN A 10 12.52 18.09 -25.53
CA ASN A 10 12.36 19.46 -25.96
C ASN A 10 11.35 20.26 -25.16
N VAL A 11 10.22 19.65 -24.81
CA VAL A 11 9.24 20.25 -23.90
C VAL A 11 9.84 20.46 -22.50
N PHE A 12 10.73 19.57 -22.07
CA PHE A 12 11.44 19.65 -20.82
C PHE A 12 12.45 20.81 -20.74
N LEU A 13 13.18 21.07 -21.83
CA LEU A 13 14.16 22.16 -21.91
C LEU A 13 13.50 23.55 -21.92
N ASP A 14 12.25 23.65 -22.38
CA ASP A 14 11.49 24.91 -22.46
C ASP A 14 10.77 25.28 -21.15
N PHE A 15 10.55 24.31 -20.26
CA PHE A 15 9.88 24.53 -18.97
C PHE A 15 10.86 24.40 -17.80
N SER A 16 11.38 25.51 -17.32
CA SER A 16 12.24 25.63 -16.13
C SER A 16 11.46 25.47 -14.81
N ASN A 17 10.45 24.60 -14.78
CA ASN A 17 9.63 24.37 -13.61
C ASN A 17 9.90 22.95 -13.07
N ASP A 18 10.61 22.88 -11.94
CA ASP A 18 11.02 21.63 -11.26
C ASP A 18 9.85 20.65 -11.05
N LEU A 19 8.62 21.18 -10.89
CA LEU A 19 7.43 20.37 -10.68
C LEU A 19 7.05 19.55 -11.93
N TRP A 20 7.21 20.12 -13.12
CA TRP A 20 6.99 19.41 -14.39
C TRP A 20 8.02 18.31 -14.62
N TYR A 21 9.24 18.56 -14.23
CA TYR A 21 10.31 17.57 -14.28
C TYR A 21 10.00 16.32 -13.45
N VAL A 22 9.56 16.50 -12.24
CA VAL A 22 9.15 15.42 -11.34
C VAL A 22 7.96 14.65 -11.92
N VAL A 23 6.92 15.33 -12.42
CA VAL A 23 5.74 14.70 -13.03
C VAL A 23 6.09 13.91 -14.30
N VAL A 24 6.99 14.43 -15.12
CA VAL A 24 7.44 13.74 -16.35
C VAL A 24 8.33 12.54 -16.01
N LEU A 25 9.21 12.66 -15.02
CA LEU A 25 10.02 11.54 -14.54
C LEU A 25 9.18 10.41 -13.90
N GLU A 26 8.19 10.75 -13.10
CA GLU A 26 7.28 9.76 -12.53
C GLU A 26 6.48 9.01 -13.60
N ARG A 27 6.12 9.67 -14.71
CA ARG A 27 5.49 9.01 -15.85
C ARG A 27 6.43 8.14 -16.67
N GLN A 28 7.74 8.41 -16.65
CA GLN A 28 8.72 7.61 -17.42
C GLN A 28 9.22 6.37 -16.65
N VAL A 29 9.03 6.30 -15.35
CA VAL A 29 9.55 5.20 -14.52
C VAL A 29 8.74 3.91 -14.67
N SER A 30 7.51 3.95 -15.19
CA SER A 30 6.75 2.73 -15.47
C SER A 30 6.26 2.71 -16.91
N THR A 31 7.02 2.10 -17.80
CA THR A 31 6.59 1.74 -19.15
C THR A 31 5.58 0.60 -19.15
N LEU A 32 5.42 -0.10 -18.01
CA LEU A 32 4.52 -1.22 -17.84
C LEU A 32 3.12 -0.76 -17.41
N THR A 33 2.11 -1.38 -17.95
CA THR A 33 0.73 -1.20 -17.49
C THR A 33 0.54 -1.75 -16.07
N THR A 34 -0.55 -1.40 -15.42
CA THR A 34 -0.89 -1.94 -14.08
C THR A 34 -1.01 -3.47 -14.09
N LEU A 35 -1.55 -4.03 -15.17
CA LEU A 35 -1.65 -5.49 -15.32
C LEU A 35 -0.29 -6.15 -15.51
N GLU A 36 0.61 -5.55 -16.28
CA GLU A 36 1.97 -6.05 -16.42
C GLU A 36 2.74 -5.95 -15.10
N ASN A 37 2.60 -4.83 -14.39
CA ASN A 37 3.20 -4.68 -13.06
C ASN A 37 2.68 -5.75 -12.07
N LEU A 38 1.38 -6.06 -12.11
CA LEU A 38 0.80 -7.12 -11.29
C LEU A 38 1.34 -8.50 -11.72
N TYR A 39 1.40 -8.77 -13.03
CA TYR A 39 1.91 -10.02 -13.57
C TYR A 39 3.36 -10.29 -13.17
N TYR A 40 4.22 -9.27 -13.23
CA TYR A 40 5.63 -9.38 -12.84
C TYR A 40 5.87 -9.28 -11.33
N GLY A 41 4.83 -9.13 -10.50
CA GLY A 41 4.94 -9.04 -9.05
C GLY A 41 5.49 -7.70 -8.55
N ASN A 42 5.46 -6.67 -9.38
CA ASN A 42 5.86 -5.30 -8.98
C ASN A 42 4.79 -4.60 -8.14
N ILE A 43 3.57 -5.14 -8.12
CA ILE A 43 2.48 -4.71 -7.25
C ILE A 43 2.16 -5.85 -6.31
N ALA A 44 2.50 -5.68 -5.05
CA ALA A 44 2.23 -6.62 -3.98
C ALA A 44 1.37 -5.93 -2.91
N PRO A 45 0.03 -6.05 -2.98
CA PRO A 45 -0.89 -5.33 -2.09
C PRO A 45 -0.71 -5.62 -0.60
N HIS A 46 -0.08 -6.74 -0.26
CA HIS A 46 0.23 -7.12 1.12
C HIS A 46 1.56 -6.56 1.63
N GLU A 47 2.38 -6.01 0.72
CA GLU A 47 3.64 -5.37 1.06
C GLU A 47 3.43 -3.85 1.06
N TYR A 48 3.47 -3.24 2.21
CA TYR A 48 3.47 -1.79 2.33
C TYR A 48 4.55 -1.34 3.29
N GLU A 49 5.17 -0.22 2.95
CA GLU A 49 6.14 0.41 3.84
C GLU A 49 5.43 1.26 4.88
N VAL A 50 5.76 1.03 6.14
CA VAL A 50 5.26 1.86 7.23
C VAL A 50 5.95 3.22 7.16
N VAL A 51 5.17 4.25 6.91
CA VAL A 51 5.68 5.64 6.88
C VAL A 51 6.10 6.04 8.29
N ARG A 52 7.38 6.36 8.46
CA ARG A 52 7.95 6.78 9.73
C ARG A 52 7.25 8.05 10.23
N GLY A 53 6.79 8.03 11.48
CA GLY A 53 6.06 9.15 12.09
C GLY A 53 4.57 9.21 11.73
N SER A 54 4.05 8.26 10.94
CA SER A 54 2.61 8.13 10.72
C SER A 54 1.88 7.73 12.00
N GLU A 55 0.58 7.95 12.04
CA GLU A 55 -0.28 7.51 13.14
C GLU A 55 -0.15 5.98 13.39
N TYR A 56 -0.05 5.21 12.32
CA TYR A 56 0.20 3.77 12.40
C TYR A 56 1.55 3.45 13.07
N ASP A 57 2.65 4.06 12.64
CA ASP A 57 3.99 3.86 13.23
C ASP A 57 4.02 4.24 14.72
N ILE A 58 3.38 5.36 15.07
CA ILE A 58 3.28 5.80 16.46
C ILE A 58 2.49 4.79 17.30
N THR A 59 1.35 4.32 16.78
CA THR A 59 0.50 3.35 17.48
C THR A 59 1.20 2.01 17.69
N VAL A 60 1.89 1.50 16.68
CA VAL A 60 2.68 0.26 16.79
C VAL A 60 3.74 0.38 17.89
N LYS A 61 4.46 1.51 17.96
CA LYS A 61 5.45 1.75 19.03
C LYS A 61 4.82 1.80 20.43
N LEU A 62 3.62 2.35 20.55
CA LEU A 62 2.86 2.35 21.79
C LEU A 62 2.46 0.92 22.21
N VAL A 63 1.96 0.12 21.26
CA VAL A 63 1.61 -1.29 21.54
C VAL A 63 2.83 -2.05 22.04
N ILE A 64 3.96 -1.96 21.34
CA ILE A 64 5.20 -2.63 21.73
C ILE A 64 5.63 -2.23 23.16
N ARG A 65 5.58 -0.93 23.47
CA ARG A 65 5.95 -0.44 24.81
C ARG A 65 5.03 -1.01 25.90
N HIS A 66 3.70 -0.95 25.68
CA HIS A 66 2.74 -1.46 26.66
C HIS A 66 2.83 -2.98 26.83
N GLU A 67 3.12 -3.71 25.77
CA GLU A 67 3.38 -5.15 25.85
C GLU A 67 4.62 -5.45 26.70
N GLN A 68 5.69 -4.69 26.54
CA GLN A 68 6.90 -4.84 27.35
C GLN A 68 6.64 -4.54 28.83
N GLU A 69 5.93 -3.45 29.11
CA GLU A 69 5.53 -3.07 30.46
C GLU A 69 4.68 -4.17 31.12
N LEU A 70 3.70 -4.71 30.40
CA LEU A 70 2.85 -5.80 30.87
C LEU A 70 3.65 -7.08 31.10
N SER A 71 4.46 -7.49 30.15
CA SER A 71 5.25 -8.72 30.20
C SER A 71 6.19 -8.75 31.42
N ALA A 72 6.74 -7.59 31.80
CA ALA A 72 7.60 -7.47 32.98
C ALA A 72 6.88 -7.76 34.32
N THR A 73 5.55 -7.67 34.35
CA THR A 73 4.73 -7.91 35.54
C THR A 73 4.14 -9.32 35.61
N LEU A 74 4.22 -10.09 34.55
CA LEU A 74 3.58 -11.39 34.38
C LEU A 74 4.50 -12.54 34.84
N THR A 75 3.88 -13.64 35.26
CA THR A 75 4.57 -14.92 35.50
C THR A 75 4.95 -15.55 34.15
N GLU A 76 5.82 -16.55 34.17
CA GLU A 76 6.23 -17.29 32.95
C GLU A 76 5.03 -17.93 32.25
N GLN A 77 4.09 -18.54 33.01
CA GLN A 77 2.87 -19.09 32.42
C GLN A 77 1.98 -18.03 31.77
N GLN A 78 1.83 -16.89 32.40
CA GLN A 78 1.04 -15.78 31.89
C GLN A 78 1.70 -15.18 30.61
N ASN A 79 3.02 -15.06 30.61
CA ASN A 79 3.76 -14.62 29.41
C ASN A 79 3.59 -15.60 28.24
N ALA A 80 3.57 -16.91 28.51
CA ALA A 80 3.29 -17.91 27.48
C ALA A 80 1.88 -17.76 26.87
N ILE A 81 0.89 -17.40 27.69
CA ILE A 81 -0.46 -17.11 27.21
C ILE A 81 -0.48 -15.79 26.40
N LEU A 82 0.17 -14.75 26.91
CA LEU A 82 0.29 -13.48 26.20
C LEU A 82 0.91 -13.67 24.79
N GLN A 83 1.95 -14.51 24.69
CA GLN A 83 2.55 -14.80 23.39
C GLN A 83 1.56 -15.46 22.42
N LYS A 84 0.76 -16.41 22.91
CA LYS A 84 -0.30 -17.03 22.08
C LYS A 84 -1.35 -16.02 21.61
N ILE A 85 -1.73 -15.08 22.48
CA ILE A 85 -2.66 -14.01 22.12
C ILE A 85 -2.05 -13.14 21.00
N LYS A 86 -0.77 -12.78 21.11
CA LYS A 86 -0.07 -11.99 20.11
C LYS A 86 0.00 -12.69 18.75
N ASP A 87 0.33 -13.98 18.76
CA ASP A 87 0.40 -14.80 17.55
C ASP A 87 -0.97 -14.89 16.86
N ASN A 88 -2.02 -15.18 17.62
CA ASN A 88 -3.39 -15.23 17.12
C ASN A 88 -3.87 -13.86 16.64
N HIS A 89 -3.48 -12.78 17.31
CA HIS A 89 -3.83 -11.43 16.89
C HIS A 89 -3.17 -11.05 15.58
N THR A 90 -1.91 -11.42 15.40
CA THR A 90 -1.18 -11.22 14.13
C THR A 90 -1.88 -11.95 12.98
N GLU A 91 -2.28 -13.20 13.18
CA GLU A 91 -3.02 -13.96 12.17
C GLU A 91 -4.39 -13.34 11.89
N LEU A 92 -5.11 -12.91 12.94
CA LEU A 92 -6.40 -12.23 12.78
C LEU A 92 -6.27 -10.94 11.97
N MET A 93 -5.23 -10.15 12.19
CA MET A 93 -4.94 -8.96 11.40
C MET A 93 -4.68 -9.29 9.93
N ASN A 94 -3.83 -10.29 9.65
CA ASN A 94 -3.51 -10.72 8.29
C ASN A 94 -4.78 -11.18 7.54
N LEU A 95 -5.63 -11.95 8.21
CA LEU A 95 -6.92 -12.37 7.64
C LEU A 95 -7.84 -11.17 7.38
N GLY A 96 -7.92 -10.24 8.32
CA GLY A 96 -8.73 -9.03 8.20
C GLY A 96 -8.28 -8.11 7.08
N GLU A 97 -6.98 -7.91 6.91
CA GLU A 97 -6.40 -7.13 5.82
C GLU A 97 -6.69 -7.74 4.45
N ARG A 98 -6.51 -9.06 4.31
CA ARG A 98 -6.85 -9.79 3.09
C ARG A 98 -8.33 -9.62 2.74
N ASP A 99 -9.21 -9.82 3.72
CA ASP A 99 -10.65 -9.75 3.51
C ASP A 99 -11.10 -8.31 3.20
N ALA A 100 -10.47 -7.31 3.82
CA ALA A 100 -10.72 -5.90 3.51
C ALA A 100 -10.31 -5.56 2.07
N PHE A 101 -9.14 -6.03 1.65
CA PHE A 101 -8.67 -5.86 0.26
C PHE A 101 -9.64 -6.48 -0.75
N VAL A 102 -10.03 -7.74 -0.53
CA VAL A 102 -10.96 -8.47 -1.43
C VAL A 102 -12.32 -7.75 -1.50
N ARG A 103 -12.86 -7.32 -0.37
CA ARG A 103 -14.13 -6.58 -0.33
C ARG A 103 -14.04 -5.24 -1.04
N GLY A 104 -12.97 -4.48 -0.79
CA GLY A 104 -12.77 -3.17 -1.41
C GLY A 104 -12.60 -3.28 -2.93
N PHE A 105 -11.78 -4.23 -3.39
CA PHE A 105 -11.60 -4.48 -4.82
C PHE A 105 -12.90 -4.93 -5.50
N SER A 106 -13.62 -5.87 -4.90
CA SER A 106 -14.91 -6.35 -5.42
C SER A 106 -15.97 -5.26 -5.48
N LEU A 107 -15.99 -4.36 -4.50
CA LEU A 107 -16.88 -3.21 -4.49
C LEU A 107 -16.53 -2.24 -5.62
N ALA A 108 -15.26 -1.92 -5.79
CA ALA A 108 -14.80 -1.02 -6.84
C ALA A 108 -15.17 -1.55 -8.24
N VAL A 109 -14.96 -2.84 -8.50
CA VAL A 109 -15.34 -3.47 -9.77
C VAL A 109 -16.85 -3.37 -10.01
N ARG A 110 -17.68 -3.65 -8.98
CA ARG A 110 -19.14 -3.54 -9.10
C ARG A 110 -19.60 -2.11 -9.42
N LEU A 111 -19.03 -1.13 -8.74
CA LEU A 111 -19.31 0.29 -8.98
C LEU A 111 -18.95 0.70 -10.41
N MET A 112 -17.80 0.26 -10.92
CA MET A 112 -17.39 0.54 -12.29
C MET A 112 -18.34 -0.10 -13.33
N VAL A 113 -18.71 -1.35 -13.14
CA VAL A 113 -19.66 -2.04 -14.03
C VAL A 113 -21.02 -1.33 -14.03
N GLU A 114 -21.52 -0.92 -12.88
CA GLU A 114 -22.78 -0.19 -12.75
C GLU A 114 -22.72 1.18 -13.43
N ALA A 115 -21.64 1.94 -13.20
CA ALA A 115 -21.42 3.23 -13.85
C ALA A 115 -21.39 3.11 -15.39
N MET A 116 -20.66 2.11 -15.92
CA MET A 116 -20.60 1.86 -17.36
C MET A 116 -21.91 1.36 -17.97
N SER A 117 -22.77 0.75 -17.16
CA SER A 117 -24.10 0.26 -17.61
C SER A 117 -25.14 1.38 -17.63
N SER A 118 -25.00 2.41 -16.79
CA SER A 118 -25.95 3.52 -16.71
C SER A 118 -25.80 4.57 -17.82
N GLU A 119 -24.68 4.57 -18.55
CA GLU A 119 -24.47 5.48 -19.70
C GLU A 119 -25.29 5.08 -20.96
N LYS A 120 -26.02 3.97 -20.95
CA LYS A 120 -26.84 3.50 -22.09
C LYS A 120 -28.30 3.95 -22.07
N THR A 121 -28.62 4.90 -21.25
CA THR A 121 -29.95 5.58 -21.26
C THR A 121 -29.73 7.03 -21.65
#